data_47bb739b9c2546a38949d7d6fe9ae7fe
#
_entry.id   47bb739b9c2546a38949d7d6fe9ae7fe
#
_cell.length_a   1.000
_cell.length_b   1.000
_cell.length_c   1.000
_cell.angle_alpha   90.00
_cell.angle_beta   90.00
_cell.angle_gamma   90.00
#
_symmetry.space_group_name_H-M   'P 1'
#
loop_
_entity.id
_entity.type
_entity.pdbx_description
1 polymer ?
#
loop_
_entity_poly.entity_id
_entity_poly.type
_entity_poly.pdbx_seq_one_letter_code
_entity_poly.pdbx_strand_id
1 'polypeptide(L)'
;HPASLTGVFSVIRNLFGSLPEAKSRGYKPGRFSFNVSGGRCEACTGNGYKAIEMNFLPDVYVPCEVCHGKRYNRETLEVRFKGKSIADVLDMTINRAVEFFENVPQILNKIKVLQDVGLGYIKLGQSSTTLSGGESQSVKLATELSKRDTGKTLYIIDEPTTGLHF
;
A
#
# COMPACT_ATOMS: atom_id res chain seq x y z
N HIS A 1 1.35 2.33 -8.96
CA HIS A 1 1.01 1.30 -7.98
C HIS A 1 0.43 0.07 -8.64
N PRO A 2 0.75 -1.13 -8.15
CA PRO A 2 0.03 -2.32 -8.55
C PRO A 2 -1.44 -2.19 -8.20
N ALA A 3 -2.32 -2.63 -9.09
CA ALA A 3 -3.76 -2.41 -8.95
C ALA A 3 -4.35 -2.99 -7.66
N SER A 4 -3.86 -4.15 -7.20
CA SER A 4 -4.37 -4.75 -5.97
C SER A 4 -3.99 -3.96 -4.74
N LEU A 5 -2.79 -3.38 -4.71
CA LEU A 5 -2.38 -2.51 -3.61
C LEU A 5 -3.19 -1.21 -3.63
N THR A 6 -3.55 -0.70 -4.81
CA THR A 6 -4.43 0.46 -4.91
C THR A 6 -5.78 0.20 -4.26
N GLY A 7 -6.36 -0.99 -4.49
CA GLY A 7 -7.61 -1.37 -3.86
C GLY A 7 -7.50 -1.49 -2.34
N VAL A 8 -6.41 -2.06 -1.85
CA VAL A 8 -6.13 -2.13 -0.42
C VAL A 8 -6.02 -0.73 0.17
N PHE A 9 -5.31 0.17 -0.51
CA PHE A 9 -5.14 1.54 -0.05
C PHE A 9 -6.47 2.28 0.09
N SER A 10 -7.39 2.10 -0.85
CA SER A 10 -8.69 2.76 -0.77
C SER A 10 -9.40 2.39 0.54
N VAL A 11 -9.38 1.12 0.91
CA VAL A 11 -10.03 0.66 2.13
C VAL A 11 -9.30 1.17 3.38
N ILE A 12 -7.97 1.18 3.35
CA ILE A 12 -7.17 1.70 4.47
C ILE A 12 -7.42 3.19 4.66
N ARG A 13 -7.47 3.97 3.57
CA ARG A 13 -7.77 5.40 3.67
C ARG A 13 -9.15 5.65 4.24
N ASN A 14 -10.13 4.86 3.83
CA ASN A 14 -11.48 4.95 4.37
C ASN A 14 -11.50 4.65 5.86
N LEU A 15 -10.76 3.65 6.30
CA LEU A 15 -10.63 3.33 7.72
C LEU A 15 -10.07 4.53 8.49
N PHE A 16 -8.94 5.09 8.05
CA PHE A 16 -8.32 6.22 8.74
C PHE A 16 -9.24 7.45 8.75
N GLY A 17 -9.93 7.72 7.64
CA GLY A 17 -10.89 8.83 7.57
C GLY A 17 -12.11 8.63 8.48
N SER A 18 -12.42 7.40 8.86
CA SER A 18 -13.53 7.10 9.75
C SER A 18 -13.18 7.19 11.24
N LEU A 19 -11.90 7.28 11.56
CA LEU A 19 -11.47 7.33 12.96
C LEU A 19 -11.96 8.63 13.64
N PRO A 20 -12.31 8.57 14.93
CA PRO A 20 -12.78 9.76 15.64
C PRO A 20 -11.82 10.95 15.56
N GLU A 21 -10.52 10.68 15.67
CA GLU A 21 -9.51 11.75 15.58
C GLU A 21 -9.51 12.42 14.20
N ALA A 22 -9.65 11.63 13.13
CA ALA A 22 -9.72 12.18 11.79
C ALA A 22 -10.98 13.03 11.62
N LYS A 23 -12.12 12.54 12.10
CA LYS A 23 -13.39 13.26 12.02
C LYS A 23 -13.35 14.56 12.83
N SER A 24 -12.76 14.54 14.02
CA SER A 24 -12.67 15.74 14.83
C SER A 24 -11.78 16.82 14.19
N ARG A 25 -10.83 16.42 13.37
CA ARG A 25 -9.95 17.35 12.64
C ARG A 25 -10.52 17.72 11.27
N GLY A 26 -11.65 17.15 10.88
CA GLY A 26 -12.22 17.37 9.54
C GLY A 26 -11.46 16.67 8.42
N TYR A 27 -10.70 15.64 8.75
CA TYR A 27 -9.93 14.89 7.75
C TYR A 27 -10.81 13.86 7.07
N LYS A 28 -10.80 13.87 5.75
CA LYS A 28 -11.51 12.90 4.92
C LYS A 28 -10.53 11.86 4.39
N PRO A 29 -10.99 10.77 3.79
CA PRO A 29 -10.09 9.74 3.27
C PRO A 29 -8.98 10.27 2.36
N GLY A 30 -9.25 11.32 1.57
CA GLY A 30 -8.23 11.93 0.72
C GLY A 30 -7.03 12.48 1.47
N ARG A 31 -7.19 12.82 2.74
CA ARG A 31 -6.08 13.28 3.58
C ARG A 31 -4.98 12.23 3.69
N PHE A 32 -5.36 10.96 3.61
CA PHE A 32 -4.45 9.83 3.79
C PHE A 32 -3.93 9.29 2.45
N SER A 33 -4.18 10.00 1.35
CA SER A 33 -3.61 9.67 0.05
C SER A 33 -2.28 10.40 -0.13
N PHE A 34 -1.26 9.67 -0.60
CA PHE A 34 0.01 10.30 -0.96
C PHE A 34 0.06 10.74 -2.43
N ASN A 35 -1.03 10.54 -3.18
CA ASN A 35 -1.10 10.91 -4.59
C ASN A 35 -1.70 12.31 -4.82
N VAL A 36 -2.30 12.89 -3.79
CA VAL A 36 -2.93 14.21 -3.89
C VAL A 36 -2.40 15.09 -2.76
N SER A 37 -2.44 16.40 -2.98
CA SER A 37 -2.04 17.34 -1.95
C SER A 37 -3.05 17.35 -0.79
N GLY A 38 -2.60 17.81 0.36
CA GLY A 38 -3.41 17.93 1.57
C GLY A 38 -2.75 17.27 2.76
N GLY A 39 -2.57 15.95 2.72
CA GLY A 39 -1.96 15.21 3.81
C GLY A 39 -0.54 14.71 3.55
N ARG A 40 -0.14 14.71 2.29
CA ARG A 40 1.18 14.20 1.92
C ARG A 40 2.28 15.20 2.24
N CYS A 41 3.52 14.70 2.31
CA CYS A 41 4.69 15.56 2.37
C CYS A 41 4.91 16.23 1.01
N GLU A 42 4.83 17.55 0.96
CA GLU A 42 4.99 18.26 -0.30
C GLU A 42 6.45 18.38 -0.75
N ALA A 43 7.41 18.21 0.17
CA ALA A 43 8.81 18.24 -0.21
C ALA A 43 9.20 17.11 -1.15
N CYS A 44 8.58 15.93 -0.99
CA CYS A 44 8.80 14.79 -1.88
C CYS A 44 7.55 14.40 -2.65
N THR A 45 6.48 15.18 -2.56
CA THR A 45 5.18 14.94 -3.18
C THR A 45 4.62 13.53 -2.89
N GLY A 46 4.82 13.08 -1.67
CA GLY A 46 4.30 11.80 -1.21
C GLY A 46 5.14 10.58 -1.56
N ASN A 47 6.28 10.76 -2.24
CA ASN A 47 7.11 9.63 -2.66
C ASN A 47 7.95 9.03 -1.52
N GLY A 48 8.26 9.83 -0.50
CA GLY A 48 9.10 9.42 0.61
C GLY A 48 10.59 9.46 0.31
N TYR A 49 10.96 9.50 -0.95
CA TYR A 49 12.34 9.49 -1.42
C TYR A 49 12.54 10.53 -2.50
N LYS A 50 13.77 10.98 -2.65
CA LYS A 50 14.16 11.87 -3.75
C LYS A 50 15.23 11.19 -4.57
N ALA A 51 15.11 11.32 -5.89
CA ALA A 51 16.12 10.82 -6.81
C ALA A 51 17.27 11.80 -6.90
N ILE A 52 18.50 11.29 -6.80
CA ILE A 52 19.70 12.04 -7.05
C ILE A 52 20.23 11.57 -8.39
N GLU A 53 20.25 12.48 -9.39
CA GLU A 53 20.76 12.17 -10.71
C GLU A 53 22.30 12.17 -10.65
N MET A 54 22.88 11.12 -11.21
CA MET A 54 24.34 10.98 -11.30
C MET A 54 24.72 10.76 -12.74
N ASN A 55 25.67 11.54 -13.25
CA ASN A 55 26.15 11.40 -14.63
C ASN A 55 26.64 9.98 -14.89
N PHE A 56 26.14 9.35 -15.93
CA PHE A 56 26.55 8.01 -16.39
C PHE A 56 26.25 6.86 -15.41
N LEU A 57 25.56 7.14 -14.31
CA LEU A 57 25.19 6.12 -13.31
C LEU A 57 23.68 6.12 -13.13
N PRO A 58 23.10 4.99 -12.68
CA PRO A 58 21.69 4.97 -12.32
C PRO A 58 21.38 5.98 -11.22
N ASP A 59 20.16 6.50 -11.23
CA ASP A 59 19.71 7.40 -10.16
C ASP A 59 19.79 6.70 -8.81
N VAL A 60 20.22 7.44 -7.80
CA VAL A 60 20.23 6.99 -6.42
C VAL A 60 19.05 7.63 -5.70
N TYR A 61 18.31 6.83 -4.93
CA TYR A 61 17.17 7.31 -4.16
C TYR A 61 17.57 7.46 -2.69
N VAL A 62 17.32 8.64 -2.14
CA VAL A 62 17.59 8.91 -0.72
C VAL A 62 16.29 9.28 -0.03
N PRO A 63 16.14 8.95 1.27
CA PRO A 63 14.93 9.35 2.01
C PRO A 63 14.74 10.86 1.98
N CYS A 64 13.50 11.29 1.87
CA CYS A 64 13.18 12.71 1.97
C CYS A 64 13.59 13.22 3.34
N GLU A 65 14.36 14.28 3.39
CA GLU A 65 14.85 14.84 4.65
C GLU A 65 13.78 15.54 5.48
N VAL A 66 12.65 15.87 4.86
CA VAL A 66 11.53 16.50 5.57
C VAL A 66 10.66 15.46 6.26
N CYS A 67 10.25 14.40 5.52
CA CYS A 67 9.35 13.37 6.07
C CYS A 67 10.07 12.10 6.49
N HIS A 68 11.37 11.98 6.23
CA HIS A 68 12.17 10.80 6.57
C HIS A 68 11.59 9.48 6.02
N GLY A 69 11.08 9.55 4.80
CA GLY A 69 10.50 8.37 4.14
C GLY A 69 9.04 8.10 4.47
N LYS A 70 8.41 8.90 5.32
CA LYS A 70 7.05 8.62 5.80
C LYS A 70 5.93 9.04 4.85
N ARG A 71 6.22 9.88 3.85
CA ARG A 71 5.30 10.30 2.78
C ARG A 71 4.22 11.31 3.17
N TYR A 72 3.99 11.54 4.45
CA TYR A 72 2.89 12.37 4.94
C TYR A 72 3.41 13.51 5.80
N ASN A 73 2.60 14.57 5.91
CA ASN A 73 2.93 15.64 6.82
C ASN A 73 2.64 15.21 8.27
N ARG A 74 3.17 16.01 9.20
CA ARG A 74 3.13 15.69 10.63
C ARG A 74 1.70 15.54 11.15
N GLU A 75 0.81 16.42 10.73
CA GLU A 75 -0.57 16.43 11.22
C GLU A 75 -1.32 15.18 10.81
N THR A 76 -1.09 14.70 9.59
CA THR A 76 -1.69 13.46 9.11
C THR A 76 -1.19 12.27 9.93
N LEU A 77 0.08 12.27 10.29
CA LEU A 77 0.68 11.17 11.05
C LEU A 77 0.21 11.11 12.50
N GLU A 78 -0.44 12.15 13.00
CA GLU A 78 -0.98 12.15 14.34
C GLU A 78 -2.25 11.32 14.48
N VAL A 79 -2.93 11.02 13.39
CA VAL A 79 -4.10 10.14 13.40
C VAL A 79 -3.60 8.69 13.43
N ARG A 80 -4.01 7.93 14.43
CA ARG A 80 -3.50 6.57 14.63
C ARG A 80 -4.64 5.56 14.81
N PHE A 81 -4.44 4.40 14.23
CA PHE A 81 -5.29 3.23 14.42
C PHE A 81 -4.48 2.16 15.13
N LYS A 82 -4.94 1.73 16.31
CA LYS A 82 -4.22 0.77 17.15
C LYS A 82 -2.78 1.21 17.40
N GLY A 83 -2.58 2.51 17.58
CA GLY A 83 -1.27 3.09 17.85
C GLY A 83 -0.38 3.32 16.65
N LYS A 84 -0.86 3.01 15.43
CA LYS A 84 -0.06 3.12 14.21
C LYS A 84 -0.60 4.22 13.29
N SER A 85 0.30 5.06 12.77
CA SER A 85 -0.05 6.04 11.75
C SER A 85 -0.21 5.38 10.39
N ILE A 86 -0.72 6.14 9.42
CA ILE A 86 -0.80 5.65 8.04
C ILE A 86 0.59 5.26 7.52
N ALA A 87 1.63 6.00 7.87
CA ALA A 87 2.99 5.66 7.45
C ALA A 87 3.46 4.34 8.06
N ASP A 88 3.16 4.10 9.33
CA ASP A 88 3.49 2.84 9.98
C ASP A 88 2.79 1.66 9.31
N VAL A 89 1.53 1.85 8.93
CA VAL A 89 0.76 0.81 8.24
C VAL A 89 1.36 0.51 6.87
N LEU A 90 1.72 1.54 6.12
CA LEU A 90 2.34 1.35 4.80
C LEU A 90 3.70 0.67 4.88
N ASP A 91 4.38 0.77 5.99
CA ASP A 91 5.68 0.13 6.20
C ASP A 91 5.56 -1.32 6.68
N MET A 92 4.34 -1.79 6.94
CA MET A 92 4.13 -3.19 7.30
C MET A 92 4.22 -4.09 6.09
N THR A 93 4.80 -5.29 6.29
CA THR A 93 4.65 -6.35 5.30
C THR A 93 3.22 -6.83 5.28
N ILE A 94 2.82 -7.48 4.19
CA ILE A 94 1.48 -8.05 4.09
C ILE A 94 1.25 -9.09 5.18
N ASN A 95 2.26 -9.91 5.51
CA ASN A 95 2.15 -10.87 6.60
C ASN A 95 1.84 -10.18 7.94
N ARG A 96 2.52 -9.08 8.22
CA ARG A 96 2.27 -8.33 9.46
C ARG A 96 0.90 -7.68 9.44
N ALA A 97 0.50 -7.13 8.30
CA ALA A 97 -0.79 -6.47 8.15
C ALA A 97 -1.96 -7.43 8.33
N VAL A 98 -1.82 -8.70 7.92
CA VAL A 98 -2.85 -9.71 8.16
C VAL A 98 -3.14 -9.86 9.65
N GLU A 99 -2.12 -9.88 10.47
CA GLU A 99 -2.29 -9.93 11.93
C GLU A 99 -2.89 -8.62 12.47
N PHE A 100 -2.38 -7.50 11.97
CA PHE A 100 -2.79 -6.17 12.43
C PHE A 100 -4.27 -5.89 12.14
N PHE A 101 -4.75 -6.30 10.98
CA PHE A 101 -6.12 -6.05 10.53
C PHE A 101 -7.04 -7.27 10.70
N GLU A 102 -6.71 -8.19 11.61
CA GLU A 102 -7.49 -9.41 11.79
C GLU A 102 -8.98 -9.15 12.12
N ASN A 103 -9.26 -8.02 12.77
CA ASN A 103 -10.62 -7.64 13.13
C ASN A 103 -11.25 -6.62 12.16
N VAL A 104 -10.65 -6.41 11.00
CA VAL A 104 -11.15 -5.51 9.97
C VAL A 104 -11.34 -6.31 8.69
N PRO A 105 -12.49 -7.02 8.54
CA PRO A 105 -12.68 -7.96 7.42
C PRO A 105 -12.49 -7.35 6.04
N GLN A 106 -12.89 -6.09 5.85
CA GLN A 106 -12.78 -5.41 4.56
C GLN A 106 -11.34 -5.29 4.09
N ILE A 107 -10.42 -5.07 5.01
CA ILE A 107 -8.99 -4.99 4.70
C ILE A 107 -8.39 -6.40 4.67
N LEU A 108 -8.71 -7.20 5.70
CA LEU A 108 -8.17 -8.54 5.85
C LEU A 108 -8.40 -9.40 4.61
N ASN A 109 -9.62 -9.38 4.07
CA ASN A 109 -9.96 -10.21 2.92
C ASN A 109 -9.11 -9.85 1.69
N LYS A 110 -8.79 -8.58 1.52
CA LYS A 110 -7.98 -8.12 0.40
C LYS A 110 -6.51 -8.51 0.55
N ILE A 111 -5.95 -8.33 1.75
CA ILE A 111 -4.53 -8.62 1.95
C ILE A 111 -4.26 -10.13 2.05
N LYS A 112 -5.24 -10.92 2.50
CA LYS A 112 -5.09 -12.37 2.53
C LYS A 112 -4.92 -12.96 1.14
N VAL A 113 -5.60 -12.41 0.15
CA VAL A 113 -5.42 -12.85 -1.24
C VAL A 113 -3.96 -12.65 -1.67
N LEU A 114 -3.38 -11.50 -1.32
CA LEU A 114 -1.98 -11.21 -1.62
C LEU A 114 -1.04 -12.19 -0.88
N GLN A 115 -1.33 -12.47 0.37
CA GLN A 115 -0.55 -13.43 1.14
C GLN A 115 -0.61 -14.83 0.52
N ASP A 116 -1.80 -15.24 0.09
CA ASP A 116 -2.01 -16.58 -0.47
C ASP A 116 -1.27 -16.80 -1.78
N VAL A 117 -1.03 -15.74 -2.55
CA VAL A 117 -0.23 -15.85 -3.79
C VAL A 117 1.27 -15.64 -3.55
N GLY A 118 1.71 -15.65 -2.31
CA GLY A 118 3.13 -15.61 -1.98
C GLY A 118 3.74 -14.23 -1.82
N LEU A 119 2.92 -13.18 -1.72
CA LEU A 119 3.39 -11.80 -1.60
C LEU A 119 3.43 -11.29 -0.16
N GLY A 120 3.43 -12.20 0.82
CA GLY A 120 3.40 -11.80 2.23
C GLY A 120 4.59 -10.97 2.69
N TYR A 121 5.72 -11.07 1.98
CA TYR A 121 6.94 -10.34 2.32
C TYR A 121 6.97 -8.91 1.80
N ILE A 122 6.04 -8.53 0.92
CA ILE A 122 6.00 -7.20 0.33
C ILE A 122 5.35 -6.22 1.30
N LYS A 123 5.89 -5.02 1.39
CA LYS A 123 5.29 -3.96 2.22
C LYS A 123 4.07 -3.37 1.51
N LEU A 124 3.07 -2.96 2.29
CA LEU A 124 1.87 -2.35 1.75
C LEU A 124 2.17 -1.09 0.93
N GLY A 125 3.18 -0.33 1.32
CA GLY A 125 3.61 0.87 0.60
C GLY A 125 4.61 0.61 -0.51
N GLN A 126 4.83 -0.63 -0.91
CA GLN A 126 5.80 -0.98 -1.93
C GLN A 126 5.49 -0.29 -3.26
N SER A 127 6.50 0.37 -3.83
CA SER A 127 6.37 0.98 -5.15
C SER A 127 6.34 -0.09 -6.23
N SER A 128 5.53 0.11 -7.25
CA SER A 128 5.49 -0.81 -8.40
C SER A 128 6.83 -0.89 -9.12
N THR A 129 7.64 0.15 -9.05
CA THR A 129 8.96 0.16 -9.70
C THR A 129 9.98 -0.76 -9.03
N THR A 130 9.72 -1.17 -7.79
CA THR A 130 10.62 -2.05 -7.04
C THR A 130 10.16 -3.50 -7.08
N LEU A 131 9.04 -3.80 -7.74
CA LEU A 131 8.56 -5.17 -7.88
C LEU A 131 9.17 -5.83 -9.10
N SER A 132 9.49 -7.12 -8.98
CA SER A 132 9.89 -7.91 -10.15
C SER A 132 8.70 -8.14 -11.08
N GLY A 133 8.97 -8.58 -12.32
CA GLY A 133 7.90 -8.88 -13.28
C GLY A 133 6.94 -9.97 -12.77
N GLY A 134 7.47 -11.02 -12.13
CA GLY A 134 6.64 -12.08 -11.55
C GLY A 134 5.78 -11.59 -10.40
N GLU A 135 6.33 -10.74 -9.55
CA GLU A 135 5.58 -10.14 -8.46
C GLU A 135 4.45 -9.25 -8.97
N SER A 136 4.71 -8.47 -10.03
CA SER A 136 3.67 -7.62 -10.63
C SER A 136 2.53 -8.47 -11.21
N GLN A 137 2.82 -9.59 -11.83
CA GLN A 137 1.80 -10.49 -12.34
C GLN A 137 1.01 -11.15 -11.21
N SER A 138 1.67 -11.54 -10.14
CA SER A 138 1.00 -12.09 -8.96
C SER A 138 0.05 -11.08 -8.34
N VAL A 139 0.44 -9.81 -8.29
CA VAL A 139 -0.42 -8.74 -7.80
C VAL A 139 -1.65 -8.56 -8.69
N LYS A 140 -1.48 -8.62 -10.01
CA LYS A 140 -2.61 -8.52 -10.94
C LYS A 140 -3.56 -9.69 -10.77
N LEU A 141 -3.05 -10.90 -10.64
CA LEU A 141 -3.88 -12.09 -10.41
C LEU A 141 -4.65 -11.96 -9.09
N ALA A 142 -3.97 -11.51 -8.04
CA ALA A 142 -4.61 -11.30 -6.75
C ALA A 142 -5.74 -10.27 -6.82
N THR A 143 -5.56 -9.22 -7.63
CA THR A 143 -6.61 -8.22 -7.85
C THR A 143 -7.84 -8.86 -8.47
N GLU A 144 -7.66 -9.68 -9.49
CA GLU A 144 -8.78 -10.38 -10.13
C GLU A 144 -9.48 -11.32 -9.16
N LEU A 145 -8.73 -12.07 -8.38
CA LEU A 145 -9.30 -12.97 -7.38
C LEU A 145 -10.11 -12.23 -6.32
N SER A 146 -9.65 -11.03 -5.91
CA SER A 146 -10.37 -10.25 -4.90
C SER A 146 -11.62 -9.58 -5.44
N LYS A 147 -11.66 -9.26 -6.74
CA LYS A 147 -12.81 -8.63 -7.37
C LYS A 147 -13.93 -9.64 -7.68
N ARG A 148 -13.58 -10.88 -7.90
CA ARG A 148 -14.54 -11.92 -8.23
C ARG A 148 -14.93 -12.64 -6.97
N ASP A 149 -16.19 -12.96 -6.88
CA ASP A 149 -16.68 -13.73 -5.77
C ASP A 149 -16.05 -15.12 -5.80
N THR A 150 -15.55 -15.52 -4.68
CA THR A 150 -14.59 -16.60 -4.50
C THR A 150 -14.92 -17.93 -5.18
N GLY A 151 -16.18 -18.25 -5.42
CA GLY A 151 -16.53 -19.55 -5.98
C GLY A 151 -16.35 -19.70 -7.48
N LYS A 152 -16.01 -18.61 -8.18
CA LYS A 152 -16.07 -18.60 -9.65
C LYS A 152 -14.75 -18.34 -10.34
N THR A 153 -13.67 -18.35 -9.62
CA THR A 153 -12.37 -17.93 -10.16
C THR A 153 -11.39 -19.06 -10.39
N LEU A 154 -11.78 -20.30 -10.15
CA LEU A 154 -10.87 -21.43 -10.24
C LEU A 154 -10.27 -21.59 -11.64
N TYR A 155 -11.03 -21.31 -12.68
CA TYR A 155 -10.52 -21.42 -14.04
C TYR A 155 -9.41 -20.42 -14.35
N ILE A 156 -9.34 -19.32 -13.62
CA ILE A 156 -8.28 -18.32 -13.81
C ILE A 156 -6.95 -18.86 -13.30
N ILE A 157 -7.00 -19.69 -12.27
CA ILE A 157 -5.80 -20.26 -11.66
C ILE A 157 -5.16 -21.29 -12.57
N ASP A 158 -5.93 -21.88 -13.48
CA ASP A 158 -5.40 -22.89 -14.39
C ASP A 158 -4.40 -22.33 -15.40
N GLU A 159 -4.45 -21.05 -15.68
CA GLU A 159 -3.63 -20.41 -16.73
C GLU A 159 -2.59 -19.41 -16.22
N PRO A 160 -2.32 -19.24 -14.94
CA PRO A 160 -1.41 -18.21 -14.48
C PRO A 160 0.04 -18.64 -14.51
N THR A 161 0.47 -19.28 -15.57
CA THR A 161 1.80 -19.86 -15.61
C THR A 161 2.88 -18.85 -15.95
N THR A 162 2.53 -17.85 -16.77
CA THR A 162 3.49 -16.89 -17.26
C THR A 162 3.64 -15.74 -16.30
N GLY A 163 4.41 -15.48 -15.54
CA GLY A 163 4.56 -14.38 -14.59
C GLY A 163 4.46 -14.80 -13.15
N LEU A 164 4.20 -16.07 -12.88
CA LEU A 164 4.20 -16.61 -11.53
C LEU A 164 5.43 -17.46 -11.25
N HIS A 165 6.52 -17.12 -11.89
CA HIS A 165 7.80 -17.77 -11.66
C HIS A 165 8.56 -17.04 -10.56
N PHE A 166 8.75 -17.70 -9.48
CA PHE A 166 9.41 -17.13 -8.31
C PHE A 166 10.74 -17.83 -8.05
#